data_1314a594bafc64f326423b0929905b1c
#
_entry.id   1314a594bafc64f326423b0929905b1c
#
_cell.length_a   1.000
_cell.length_b   1.000
_cell.length_c   1.000
_cell.angle_alpha   90.00
_cell.angle_beta   90.00
_cell.angle_gamma   90.00
#
_symmetry.space_group_name_H-M   'P 1'
#
loop_
_entity.id
_entity.type
_entity.pdbx_description
1 polymer ?
#
loop_
_entity_poly.entity_id
_entity_poly.type
_entity_poly.pdbx_seq_one_letter_code
_entity_poly.pdbx_strand_id
1 'polypeptide(L)'
;GYRRVGLFNTAESDFQGLPDEIERHTLELGGAAKDARFAEQALTGHEEEIWDLLQRSWGNDVDYGLVCVGLGGGTGSGTSGKLVEIARQYLESKGKPPRVGVIASIPAYTEGQQVCRNAVTAFQKLLEMKVSPLILIDNARIHQLYKPGMTQLYNVANQTVSQLFHLFNQLAAVHSPLITFDRSEL
;
A
#
# COMPACT_ATOMS: atom_id res chain seq x y z
N GLY A 1 -8.99 1.71 14.71
CA GLY A 1 -7.90 1.96 13.79
C GLY A 1 -7.52 0.73 12.97
N TYR A 2 -6.65 0.89 12.02
CA TYR A 2 -6.16 -0.18 11.14
C TYR A 2 -5.29 -1.15 11.96
N ARG A 3 -5.82 -2.35 12.25
CA ARG A 3 -5.15 -3.33 13.11
C ARG A 3 -4.76 -4.61 12.38
N ARG A 4 -5.30 -4.82 11.20
CA ARG A 4 -5.13 -6.04 10.42
C ARG A 4 -4.17 -5.75 9.28
N VAL A 5 -2.94 -6.20 9.41
CA VAL A 5 -1.84 -5.89 8.50
C VAL A 5 -1.26 -7.19 7.98
N GLY A 6 -1.14 -7.30 6.66
CA GLY A 6 -0.36 -8.32 5.98
C GLY A 6 0.78 -7.67 5.21
N LEU A 7 1.97 -8.23 5.26
CA LEU A 7 3.14 -7.77 4.53
C LEU A 7 3.45 -8.70 3.37
N PHE A 8 3.74 -8.12 2.22
CA PHE A 8 4.13 -8.85 1.02
C PHE A 8 5.42 -8.26 0.43
N ASN A 9 6.34 -9.13 0.06
CA ASN A 9 7.54 -8.72 -0.70
C ASN A 9 8.06 -9.86 -1.59
N THR A 10 9.01 -9.56 -2.47
CA THR A 10 9.73 -10.51 -3.30
C THR A 10 11.06 -10.97 -2.69
N ALA A 11 11.45 -10.39 -1.56
CA ALA A 11 12.66 -10.75 -0.81
C ALA A 11 12.38 -10.83 0.69
N GLU A 12 12.74 -11.94 1.32
CA GLU A 12 12.59 -12.17 2.77
C GLU A 12 13.43 -11.18 3.60
N SER A 13 14.61 -10.79 3.07
CA SER A 13 15.51 -9.84 3.74
C SER A 13 14.86 -8.51 4.10
N ASP A 14 13.84 -8.10 3.35
CA ASP A 14 13.15 -6.82 3.54
C ASP A 14 12.21 -6.83 4.76
N PHE A 15 11.99 -7.99 5.36
CA PHE A 15 11.21 -8.13 6.59
C PHE A 15 12.05 -8.05 7.87
N GLN A 16 13.36 -7.91 7.75
CA GLN A 16 14.24 -7.84 8.92
C GLN A 16 13.91 -6.64 9.82
N GLY A 17 13.82 -6.92 11.12
CA GLY A 17 13.52 -5.88 12.12
C GLY A 17 12.04 -5.52 12.25
N LEU A 18 11.15 -6.16 11.50
CA LEU A 18 9.70 -6.01 11.66
C LEU A 18 9.17 -6.95 12.76
N PRO A 19 8.10 -6.55 13.48
CA PRO A 19 7.49 -7.38 14.52
C PRO A 19 7.05 -8.75 13.98
N ASP A 20 7.32 -9.82 14.72
CA ASP A 20 7.01 -11.20 14.30
C ASP A 20 5.51 -11.51 14.25
N GLU A 21 4.70 -10.71 14.95
CA GLU A 21 3.25 -10.89 15.01
C GLU A 21 2.53 -10.44 13.74
N ILE A 22 3.22 -9.76 12.83
CA ILE A 22 2.62 -9.31 11.56
C ILE A 22 2.70 -10.44 10.54
N GLU A 23 1.54 -10.83 10.00
CA GLU A 23 1.44 -11.80 8.92
C GLU A 23 2.23 -11.35 7.70
N ARG A 24 3.03 -12.24 7.15
CA ARG A 24 3.92 -11.94 6.02
C ARG A 24 3.93 -13.05 5.00
N HIS A 25 4.20 -12.67 3.75
CA HIS A 25 4.42 -13.59 2.64
C HIS A 25 5.50 -13.06 1.70
N THR A 26 6.36 -13.93 1.21
CA THR A 26 7.39 -13.62 0.22
C THR A 26 7.35 -14.62 -0.93
N LEU A 27 7.62 -14.14 -2.14
CA LEU A 27 7.83 -15.01 -3.31
C LEU A 27 9.23 -15.62 -3.38
N GLU A 28 10.12 -15.32 -2.42
CA GLU A 28 11.50 -15.86 -2.33
C GLU A 28 12.35 -15.67 -3.60
N LEU A 29 12.13 -14.58 -4.32
CA LEU A 29 12.83 -14.30 -5.59
C LEU A 29 14.18 -13.62 -5.40
N GLY A 30 14.61 -13.37 -4.16
CA GLY A 30 15.81 -12.58 -3.87
C GLY A 30 15.69 -11.11 -4.23
N GLY A 31 14.47 -10.64 -4.54
CA GLY A 31 14.15 -9.28 -4.94
C GLY A 31 13.84 -9.14 -6.44
N ALA A 32 13.17 -8.06 -6.81
CA ALA A 32 12.75 -7.78 -8.19
C ALA A 32 13.77 -6.93 -8.98
N ALA A 33 14.92 -6.58 -8.40
CA ALA A 33 16.00 -5.80 -9.03
C ALA A 33 15.53 -4.54 -9.79
N LYS A 34 14.48 -3.85 -9.27
CA LYS A 34 13.78 -2.72 -9.91
C LYS A 34 13.07 -3.07 -11.24
N ASP A 35 12.88 -4.36 -11.55
CA ASP A 35 12.10 -4.80 -12.71
C ASP A 35 10.65 -5.08 -12.29
N ALA A 36 9.77 -4.13 -12.64
CA ALA A 36 8.35 -4.23 -12.34
C ALA A 36 7.65 -5.37 -13.10
N ARG A 37 8.08 -5.66 -14.33
CA ARG A 37 7.51 -6.76 -15.15
C ARG A 37 7.85 -8.11 -14.56
N PHE A 38 9.08 -8.26 -14.09
CA PHE A 38 9.50 -9.48 -13.42
C PHE A 38 8.65 -9.74 -12.16
N ALA A 39 8.44 -8.70 -11.34
CA ALA A 39 7.61 -8.82 -10.14
C ALA A 39 6.13 -9.11 -10.47
N GLU A 40 5.58 -8.50 -11.51
CA GLU A 40 4.22 -8.76 -11.98
C GLU A 40 4.05 -10.20 -12.47
N GLN A 41 4.99 -10.68 -13.28
CA GLN A 41 4.99 -12.07 -13.76
C GLN A 41 5.18 -13.08 -12.63
N ALA A 42 6.06 -12.77 -11.69
CA ALA A 42 6.29 -13.62 -10.54
C ALA A 42 5.06 -13.76 -9.63
N LEU A 43 4.26 -12.71 -9.49
CA LEU A 43 3.01 -12.79 -8.74
C LEU A 43 1.92 -13.57 -9.50
N THR A 44 1.99 -13.64 -10.83
CA THR A 44 1.04 -14.41 -11.63
C THR A 44 1.20 -15.90 -11.33
N GLY A 45 0.15 -16.54 -10.86
CA GLY A 45 0.17 -17.95 -10.40
C GLY A 45 0.40 -18.12 -8.90
N HIS A 46 0.66 -17.03 -8.16
CA HIS A 46 0.78 -17.03 -6.70
C HIS A 46 -0.36 -16.25 -6.02
N GLU A 47 -1.47 -16.04 -6.73
CA GLU A 47 -2.62 -15.30 -6.22
C GLU A 47 -3.26 -15.98 -5.00
N GLU A 48 -3.25 -17.31 -4.95
CA GLU A 48 -3.77 -18.08 -3.81
C GLU A 48 -2.98 -17.79 -2.52
N GLU A 49 -1.67 -17.62 -2.63
CA GLU A 49 -0.81 -17.31 -1.48
C GLU A 49 -1.08 -15.91 -0.92
N ILE A 50 -1.37 -14.95 -1.81
CA ILE A 50 -1.82 -13.62 -1.38
C ILE A 50 -3.22 -13.70 -0.76
N TRP A 51 -4.09 -14.52 -1.31
CA TRP A 51 -5.41 -14.76 -0.73
C TRP A 51 -5.30 -15.33 0.68
N ASP A 52 -4.43 -16.30 0.90
CA ASP A 52 -4.16 -16.88 2.20
C ASP A 52 -3.57 -15.85 3.18
N LEU A 53 -2.68 -14.97 2.70
CA LEU A 53 -2.17 -13.85 3.50
C LEU A 53 -3.32 -12.93 3.93
N LEU A 54 -4.23 -12.58 3.04
CA LEU A 54 -5.41 -11.78 3.39
C LEU A 54 -6.33 -12.52 4.37
N GLN A 55 -6.51 -13.82 4.20
CA GLN A 55 -7.31 -14.64 5.10
C GLN A 55 -6.75 -14.63 6.52
N ARG A 56 -5.44 -14.78 6.68
CA ARG A 56 -4.77 -14.75 7.98
C ARG A 56 -4.74 -13.35 8.59
N SER A 57 -4.41 -12.33 7.78
CA SER A 57 -4.23 -10.96 8.27
C SER A 57 -5.55 -10.19 8.43
N TRP A 58 -6.45 -10.25 7.45
CA TRP A 58 -7.70 -9.48 7.45
C TRP A 58 -8.86 -10.24 8.08
N GLY A 59 -8.92 -11.57 7.88
CA GLY A 59 -10.02 -12.40 8.34
C GLY A 59 -11.36 -12.06 7.67
N ASN A 60 -12.46 -12.49 8.28
CA ASN A 60 -13.80 -12.38 7.66
C ASN A 60 -14.51 -11.05 7.90
N ASP A 61 -14.10 -10.32 8.94
CA ASP A 61 -14.75 -9.07 9.35
C ASP A 61 -13.90 -7.86 8.94
N VAL A 62 -13.86 -7.60 7.65
CA VAL A 62 -13.16 -6.49 7.02
C VAL A 62 -14.10 -5.78 6.05
N ASP A 63 -14.23 -4.46 6.16
CA ASP A 63 -15.13 -3.65 5.34
C ASP A 63 -14.39 -2.80 4.30
N TYR A 64 -13.08 -2.66 4.47
CA TYR A 64 -12.25 -1.76 3.66
C TYR A 64 -10.80 -2.19 3.67
N GLY A 65 -10.15 -2.16 2.51
CA GLY A 65 -8.74 -2.48 2.33
C GLY A 65 -7.89 -1.26 1.97
N LEU A 66 -6.66 -1.22 2.48
CA LEU A 66 -5.63 -0.26 2.04
C LEU A 66 -4.40 -1.02 1.59
N VAL A 67 -3.97 -0.78 0.35
CA VAL A 67 -2.70 -1.26 -0.18
C VAL A 67 -1.66 -0.14 -0.05
N CYS A 68 -0.65 -0.35 0.80
CA CYS A 68 0.45 0.59 0.98
C CYS A 68 1.65 0.14 0.14
N VAL A 69 2.15 0.99 -0.76
CA VAL A 69 3.14 0.59 -1.76
C VAL A 69 4.11 1.71 -2.12
N GLY A 70 5.37 1.34 -2.38
CA GLY A 70 6.35 2.23 -3.00
C GLY A 70 6.34 2.07 -4.52
N LEU A 71 5.98 3.13 -5.26
CA LEU A 71 6.02 3.14 -6.72
C LEU A 71 7.41 3.59 -7.20
N GLY A 72 8.19 2.72 -7.72
CA GLY A 72 9.56 3.01 -8.19
C GLY A 72 10.43 1.78 -8.13
N GLY A 73 10.28 0.98 -7.08
CA GLY A 73 10.89 -0.35 -6.98
C GLY A 73 10.25 -1.35 -7.96
N GLY A 74 10.86 -2.51 -8.10
CA GLY A 74 10.31 -3.59 -8.91
C GLY A 74 9.05 -4.18 -8.29
N THR A 75 9.12 -4.59 -7.02
CA THR A 75 8.02 -5.25 -6.30
C THR A 75 6.78 -4.36 -6.26
N GLY A 76 6.88 -3.16 -5.65
CA GLY A 76 5.71 -2.31 -5.45
C GLY A 76 5.06 -1.87 -6.76
N SER A 77 5.86 -1.48 -7.77
CA SER A 77 5.32 -1.07 -9.08
C SER A 77 4.71 -2.24 -9.85
N GLY A 78 5.34 -3.41 -9.82
CA GLY A 78 4.88 -4.58 -10.57
C GLY A 78 3.64 -5.21 -9.99
N THR A 79 3.54 -5.27 -8.65
CA THR A 79 2.48 -6.04 -7.99
C THR A 79 1.28 -5.21 -7.54
N SER A 80 1.40 -3.87 -7.44
CA SER A 80 0.36 -3.02 -6.84
C SER A 80 -1.03 -3.19 -7.44
N GLY A 81 -1.13 -3.23 -8.78
CA GLY A 81 -2.41 -3.42 -9.46
C GLY A 81 -3.04 -4.78 -9.13
N LYS A 82 -2.23 -5.85 -9.20
CA LYS A 82 -2.71 -7.19 -8.91
C LYS A 82 -3.12 -7.36 -7.43
N LEU A 83 -2.38 -6.77 -6.52
CA LEU A 83 -2.75 -6.77 -5.11
C LEU A 83 -4.09 -6.06 -4.86
N VAL A 84 -4.36 -4.97 -5.55
CA VAL A 84 -5.67 -4.29 -5.49
C VAL A 84 -6.79 -5.19 -6.03
N GLU A 85 -6.56 -5.89 -7.16
CA GLU A 85 -7.54 -6.84 -7.71
C GLU A 85 -7.87 -7.95 -6.74
N ILE A 86 -6.84 -8.61 -6.18
CA ILE A 86 -7.01 -9.71 -5.23
C ILE A 86 -7.73 -9.21 -3.97
N ALA A 87 -7.36 -8.03 -3.44
CA ALA A 87 -7.99 -7.44 -2.28
C ALA A 87 -9.49 -7.12 -2.52
N ARG A 88 -9.85 -6.63 -3.71
CA ARG A 88 -11.25 -6.41 -4.10
C ARG A 88 -12.04 -7.71 -4.15
N GLN A 89 -11.50 -8.73 -4.83
CA GLN A 89 -12.11 -10.06 -4.91
C GLN A 89 -12.28 -10.68 -3.51
N TYR A 90 -11.29 -10.49 -2.64
CA TYR A 90 -11.38 -10.96 -1.26
C TYR A 90 -12.55 -10.32 -0.50
N LEU A 91 -12.72 -9.00 -0.58
CA LEU A 91 -13.86 -8.30 0.03
C LEU A 91 -15.20 -8.80 -0.54
N GLU A 92 -15.31 -8.94 -1.86
CA GLU A 92 -16.50 -9.46 -2.52
C GLU A 92 -16.85 -10.88 -2.06
N SER A 93 -15.85 -11.75 -1.87
CA SER A 93 -16.05 -13.10 -1.33
C SER A 93 -16.62 -13.13 0.09
N LYS A 94 -16.43 -12.04 0.85
CA LYS A 94 -17.00 -11.85 2.18
C LYS A 94 -18.36 -11.13 2.15
N GLY A 95 -18.92 -10.92 0.96
CA GLY A 95 -20.19 -10.18 0.80
C GLY A 95 -20.05 -8.67 1.07
N LYS A 96 -18.84 -8.14 0.98
CA LYS A 96 -18.55 -6.71 1.23
C LYS A 96 -18.34 -5.96 -0.09
N PRO A 97 -18.63 -4.66 -0.14
CA PRO A 97 -18.25 -3.83 -1.28
C PRO A 97 -16.73 -3.89 -1.51
N PRO A 98 -16.25 -3.93 -2.77
CA PRO A 98 -14.81 -4.05 -3.09
C PRO A 98 -14.06 -2.71 -2.92
N ARG A 99 -14.17 -2.11 -1.76
CA ARG A 99 -13.55 -0.82 -1.43
C ARG A 99 -12.10 -1.02 -1.05
N VAL A 100 -11.20 -0.70 -1.97
CA VAL A 100 -9.76 -0.77 -1.76
C VAL A 100 -9.13 0.54 -2.19
N GLY A 101 -8.53 1.24 -1.23
CA GLY A 101 -7.70 2.41 -1.47
C GLY A 101 -6.23 2.06 -1.58
N VAL A 102 -5.44 3.01 -2.08
CA VAL A 102 -3.98 2.87 -2.17
C VAL A 102 -3.29 4.07 -1.54
N ILE A 103 -2.28 3.78 -0.74
CA ILE A 103 -1.31 4.78 -0.27
C ILE A 103 -0.01 4.47 -0.99
N ALA A 104 0.43 5.37 -1.86
CA ALA A 104 1.59 5.15 -2.71
C ALA A 104 2.67 6.19 -2.47
N SER A 105 3.89 5.77 -2.13
CA SER A 105 5.04 6.67 -2.16
C SER A 105 5.61 6.76 -3.57
N ILE A 106 5.85 7.98 -4.04
CA ILE A 106 6.47 8.24 -5.34
C ILE A 106 7.94 8.64 -5.15
N PRO A 107 8.83 8.13 -6.01
CA PRO A 107 10.26 8.39 -5.91
C PRO A 107 10.60 9.83 -6.28
N ALA A 108 11.74 10.31 -5.80
CA ALA A 108 12.33 11.53 -6.32
C ALA A 108 12.91 11.30 -7.73
N TYR A 109 12.88 12.32 -8.57
CA TYR A 109 13.44 12.25 -9.94
C TYR A 109 14.93 11.88 -9.96
N THR A 110 15.64 12.15 -8.87
CA THR A 110 17.07 11.83 -8.69
C THR A 110 17.36 10.35 -8.47
N GLU A 111 16.32 9.52 -8.21
CA GLU A 111 16.47 8.08 -7.96
C GLU A 111 16.74 7.26 -9.23
N GLY A 112 16.63 7.89 -10.40
CA GLY A 112 16.97 7.32 -11.69
C GLY A 112 15.79 7.08 -12.62
N GLN A 113 16.09 7.00 -13.92
CA GLN A 113 15.06 6.92 -14.97
C GLN A 113 14.15 5.69 -14.85
N GLN A 114 14.72 4.52 -14.56
CA GLN A 114 13.92 3.29 -14.45
C GLN A 114 12.93 3.37 -13.30
N VAL A 115 13.36 3.89 -12.15
CA VAL A 115 12.54 4.10 -10.98
C VAL A 115 11.37 5.04 -11.28
N CYS A 116 11.65 6.15 -11.96
CA CYS A 116 10.59 7.09 -12.38
C CYS A 116 9.62 6.48 -13.38
N ARG A 117 10.12 5.70 -14.37
CA ARG A 117 9.26 5.00 -15.34
C ARG A 117 8.35 3.99 -14.65
N ASN A 118 8.88 3.18 -13.75
CA ASN A 118 8.11 2.24 -12.97
C ASN A 118 6.97 2.95 -12.22
N ALA A 119 7.29 4.07 -11.56
CA ALA A 119 6.30 4.84 -10.81
C ALA A 119 5.18 5.38 -11.69
N VAL A 120 5.51 5.96 -12.86
CA VAL A 120 4.52 6.49 -13.81
C VAL A 120 3.61 5.37 -14.33
N THR A 121 4.20 4.25 -14.74
CA THR A 121 3.43 3.10 -15.28
C THR A 121 2.48 2.53 -14.23
N ALA A 122 2.98 2.30 -13.02
CA ALA A 122 2.15 1.76 -11.94
C ALA A 122 1.05 2.75 -11.52
N PHE A 123 1.37 4.04 -11.45
CA PHE A 123 0.38 5.08 -11.15
C PHE A 123 -0.73 5.16 -12.20
N GLN A 124 -0.40 5.11 -13.49
CA GLN A 124 -1.38 5.09 -14.57
C GLN A 124 -2.30 3.87 -14.44
N LYS A 125 -1.75 2.69 -14.19
CA LYS A 125 -2.54 1.46 -13.96
C LYS A 125 -3.53 1.63 -12.79
N LEU A 126 -3.09 2.19 -11.67
CA LEU A 126 -3.97 2.44 -10.52
C LEU A 126 -5.08 3.45 -10.83
N LEU A 127 -4.81 4.48 -11.65
CA LEU A 127 -5.84 5.42 -12.12
C LEU A 127 -6.88 4.74 -13.03
N GLU A 128 -6.43 3.91 -13.97
CA GLU A 128 -7.31 3.14 -14.87
C GLU A 128 -8.22 2.18 -14.09
N MET A 129 -7.70 1.62 -12.99
CA MET A 129 -8.47 0.77 -12.07
C MET A 129 -9.47 1.55 -11.20
N LYS A 130 -9.50 2.88 -11.31
CA LYS A 130 -10.36 3.78 -10.52
C LYS A 130 -10.24 3.51 -9.02
N VAL A 131 -8.99 3.41 -8.54
CA VAL A 131 -8.72 3.24 -7.11
C VAL A 131 -9.12 4.50 -6.37
N SER A 132 -9.87 4.35 -5.28
CA SER A 132 -10.30 5.47 -4.44
C SER A 132 -10.34 5.05 -2.96
N PRO A 133 -9.72 5.83 -2.05
CA PRO A 133 -8.80 6.93 -2.31
C PRO A 133 -7.46 6.45 -2.89
N LEU A 134 -6.80 7.29 -3.68
CA LEU A 134 -5.41 7.13 -4.08
C LEU A 134 -4.60 8.28 -3.46
N ILE A 135 -3.87 7.97 -2.40
CA ILE A 135 -3.09 8.93 -1.63
C ILE A 135 -1.63 8.82 -2.04
N LEU A 136 -1.07 9.93 -2.50
CA LEU A 136 0.34 9.99 -2.91
C LEU A 136 1.21 10.62 -1.83
N ILE A 137 2.32 9.96 -1.52
CA ILE A 137 3.38 10.45 -0.66
C ILE A 137 4.55 10.85 -1.55
N ASP A 138 4.77 12.15 -1.71
CA ASP A 138 5.87 12.68 -2.51
C ASP A 138 7.13 12.82 -1.66
N ASN A 139 8.05 11.86 -1.78
CA ASN A 139 9.30 11.85 -1.04
C ASN A 139 10.18 13.08 -1.37
N ALA A 140 10.17 13.54 -2.63
CA ALA A 140 10.92 14.74 -3.03
C ALA A 140 10.35 15.99 -2.36
N ARG A 141 9.03 16.09 -2.28
CA ARG A 141 8.35 17.22 -1.62
C ARG A 141 8.59 17.23 -0.11
N ILE A 142 8.56 16.06 0.54
CA ILE A 142 8.89 15.93 1.96
C ILE A 142 10.33 16.37 2.21
N HIS A 143 11.27 15.94 1.38
CA HIS A 143 12.65 16.33 1.49
C HIS A 143 12.84 17.86 1.34
N GLN A 144 12.16 18.48 0.40
CA GLN A 144 12.20 19.94 0.20
C GLN A 144 11.66 20.71 1.40
N LEU A 145 10.56 20.26 2.00
CA LEU A 145 9.88 20.96 3.09
C LEU A 145 10.59 20.81 4.43
N TYR A 146 11.02 19.62 4.75
CA TYR A 146 11.55 19.27 6.08
C TYR A 146 13.07 19.15 6.13
N LYS A 147 13.72 19.03 4.96
CA LYS A 147 15.19 18.82 4.84
C LYS A 147 15.71 17.71 5.79
N PRO A 148 14.99 16.61 5.99
CA PRO A 148 15.43 15.56 6.88
C PRO A 148 16.65 14.85 6.28
N GLY A 149 17.49 14.28 7.16
CA GLY A 149 18.46 13.28 6.72
C GLY A 149 17.72 12.05 6.13
N MET A 150 18.42 11.25 5.31
CA MET A 150 17.83 10.08 4.64
C MET A 150 17.06 9.15 5.60
N THR A 151 17.64 8.88 6.77
CA THR A 151 17.00 8.02 7.79
C THR A 151 15.72 8.62 8.38
N GLN A 152 15.61 9.95 8.41
CA GLN A 152 14.44 10.63 8.97
C GLN A 152 13.33 10.85 7.94
N LEU A 153 13.63 10.78 6.63
CA LEU A 153 12.67 11.02 5.56
C LEU A 153 11.45 10.10 5.68
N TYR A 154 11.70 8.81 5.82
CA TYR A 154 10.63 7.81 5.96
C TYR A 154 9.83 7.99 7.25
N ASN A 155 10.49 8.37 8.35
CA ASN A 155 9.80 8.64 9.61
C ASN A 155 8.85 9.83 9.47
N VAL A 156 9.27 10.92 8.84
CA VAL A 156 8.42 12.10 8.58
C VAL A 156 7.23 11.72 7.68
N ALA A 157 7.48 10.98 6.60
CA ALA A 157 6.44 10.51 5.70
C ALA A 157 5.41 9.64 6.44
N ASN A 158 5.88 8.65 7.17
CA ASN A 158 5.05 7.71 7.92
C ASN A 158 4.23 8.41 9.01
N GLN A 159 4.83 9.34 9.75
CA GLN A 159 4.13 10.12 10.77
C GLN A 159 3.03 10.99 10.16
N THR A 160 3.32 11.67 9.04
CA THR A 160 2.34 12.53 8.36
C THR A 160 1.11 11.73 7.92
N VAL A 161 1.32 10.58 7.28
CA VAL A 161 0.23 9.69 6.84
C VAL A 161 -0.52 9.12 8.04
N SER A 162 0.19 8.62 9.04
CA SER A 162 -0.41 8.07 10.25
C SER A 162 -1.28 9.10 10.99
N GLN A 163 -0.82 10.36 11.09
CA GLN A 163 -1.57 11.45 11.70
C GLN A 163 -2.84 11.78 10.91
N LEU A 164 -2.77 11.80 9.57
CA LEU A 164 -3.94 12.02 8.72
C LEU A 164 -5.01 10.95 8.96
N PHE A 165 -4.63 9.68 8.92
CA PHE A 165 -5.57 8.59 9.17
C PHE A 165 -6.06 8.54 10.62
N HIS A 166 -5.22 8.94 11.58
CA HIS A 166 -5.66 9.10 12.96
C HIS A 166 -6.76 10.17 13.07
N LEU A 167 -6.59 11.31 12.40
CA LEU A 167 -7.59 12.38 12.35
C LEU A 167 -8.91 11.88 11.75
N PHE A 168 -8.88 11.18 10.61
CA PHE A 168 -10.09 10.60 10.03
C PHE A 168 -10.81 9.64 10.99
N ASN A 169 -10.06 8.78 11.67
CA ASN A 169 -10.64 7.87 12.66
C ASN A 169 -11.24 8.63 13.86
N GLN A 170 -10.63 9.73 14.29
CA GLN A 170 -11.18 10.57 15.35
C GLN A 170 -12.47 11.26 14.89
N LEU A 171 -12.49 11.86 13.70
CA LEU A 171 -13.67 12.52 13.15
C LEU A 171 -14.85 11.55 12.99
N ALA A 172 -14.58 10.31 12.58
CA ALA A 172 -15.62 9.28 12.48
C ALA A 172 -16.14 8.75 13.83
N ALA A 173 -15.46 9.07 14.94
CA ALA A 173 -15.85 8.68 16.28
C ALA A 173 -16.57 9.80 17.07
N VAL A 174 -16.53 11.04 16.57
CA VAL A 174 -17.08 12.22 17.24
C VAL A 174 -18.43 12.56 16.59
N HIS A 175 -19.46 12.67 17.42
CA HIS A 175 -20.75 13.16 16.97
C HIS A 175 -20.67 14.68 16.72
N SER A 176 -20.98 15.10 15.51
CA SER A 176 -21.06 16.52 15.13
C SER A 176 -22.53 16.97 15.14
N PRO A 177 -22.83 18.15 15.70
CA PRO A 177 -24.20 18.70 15.65
C PRO A 177 -24.61 19.17 14.24
N LEU A 178 -23.66 19.28 13.31
CA LEU A 178 -23.92 19.72 11.93
C LEU A 178 -23.93 18.53 10.96
N ILE A 179 -22.78 17.88 10.79
CA ILE A 179 -22.61 16.72 9.90
C ILE A 179 -21.65 15.77 10.61
N THR A 180 -22.05 14.49 10.72
CA THR A 180 -21.18 13.44 11.22
C THR A 180 -20.41 12.86 10.05
N PHE A 181 -19.09 12.81 10.13
CA PHE A 181 -18.25 12.15 9.14
C PHE A 181 -18.48 10.64 9.18
N ASP A 182 -18.93 10.07 8.06
CA ASP A 182 -19.14 8.63 7.95
C ASP A 182 -17.84 7.96 7.45
N ARG A 183 -17.54 6.78 8.02
CA ARG A 183 -16.39 5.97 7.57
C ARG A 183 -16.49 5.52 6.12
N SER A 184 -17.69 5.52 5.55
CA SER A 184 -17.93 5.21 4.14
C SER A 184 -17.54 6.33 3.18
N GLU A 185 -17.23 7.52 3.69
CA GLU A 185 -16.80 8.68 2.91
C GLU A 185 -15.27 8.71 2.65
N LEU A 186 -14.52 7.72 3.18
CA LEU A 186 -13.09 7.54 2.92
C LEU A 186 -12.84 6.80 1.58
#